data_c3fb2255f2933873b25734116440d4b7
#
_entry.id   c3fb2255f2933873b25734116440d4b7
#
_cell.length_a   1.000
_cell.length_b   1.000
_cell.length_c   1.000
_cell.angle_alpha   90.00
_cell.angle_beta   90.00
_cell.angle_gamma   90.00
#
_symmetry.space_group_name_H-M   'P 1'
#
loop_
_entity.id
_entity.type
_entity.pdbx_description
1 polymer ?
#
loop_
_entity_poly.entity_id
_entity_poly.type
_entity_poly.pdbx_seq_one_letter_code
_entity_poly.pdbx_strand_id
1 'polypeptide(L)'
;MRIGQGYDVHKLVPDRELILGGVTIPYEKGLLGHSDADVLVHAVMDALLGAAALGDIGQHFPDTDPAYEGASSIELLKKVGKLLQERGYVIENIDATIIAQRPKLAAYRPQMAENIADALGLPVGRVSVKATTEEGLGFTGSGEGISSQAITLLTEVENYCYDSEMMTQAAACGGCGGCG
;
A
#
# COMPACT_ATOMS: atom_id res chain seq x y z
N MET A 1 -5.68 5.96 -16.60
CA MET A 1 -4.66 5.40 -15.67
C MET A 1 -4.00 6.52 -14.89
N ARG A 2 -3.75 6.32 -13.59
CA ARG A 2 -3.17 7.31 -12.68
C ARG A 2 -2.13 6.62 -11.80
N ILE A 3 -0.98 7.22 -11.62
CA ILE A 3 0.12 6.71 -10.78
C ILE A 3 0.21 7.57 -9.53
N GLY A 4 0.37 6.94 -8.36
CA GLY A 4 0.69 7.60 -7.10
C GLY A 4 1.92 7.01 -6.46
N GLN A 5 2.66 7.84 -5.73
CA GLN A 5 3.82 7.45 -4.95
C GLN A 5 3.59 7.90 -3.51
N GLY A 6 3.86 7.03 -2.56
CA GLY A 6 3.84 7.32 -1.14
C GLY A 6 5.21 7.01 -0.51
N TYR A 7 5.56 7.79 0.49
CA TYR A 7 6.74 7.61 1.32
C TYR A 7 6.39 7.93 2.77
N ASP A 8 6.77 7.05 3.67
CA ASP A 8 6.64 7.30 5.10
C ASP A 8 7.88 6.82 5.87
N VAL A 9 8.10 7.37 7.05
CA VAL A 9 9.21 7.05 7.93
C VAL A 9 8.82 7.20 9.39
N HIS A 10 9.18 6.19 10.18
CA HIS A 10 8.97 6.21 11.62
C HIS A 10 10.25 5.84 12.38
N LYS A 11 10.45 6.50 13.53
CA LYS A 11 11.59 6.24 14.42
C LYS A 11 11.37 4.94 15.20
N LEU A 12 12.44 4.12 15.32
CA LEU A 12 12.47 2.95 16.19
C LEU A 12 12.71 3.34 17.64
N VAL A 13 11.81 2.91 18.54
CA VAL A 13 11.89 3.15 19.97
C VAL A 13 11.65 1.85 20.76
N PRO A 14 12.21 1.70 21.97
CA PRO A 14 11.91 0.57 22.84
C PRO A 14 10.44 0.58 23.31
N ASP A 15 10.00 -0.52 23.90
CA ASP A 15 8.69 -0.66 24.57
C ASP A 15 7.47 -0.41 23.68
N ARG A 16 7.61 -0.66 22.38
CA ARG A 16 6.50 -0.69 21.40
C ARG A 16 6.59 -1.94 20.55
N GLU A 17 5.44 -2.45 20.13
CA GLU A 17 5.38 -3.52 19.14
C GLU A 17 5.80 -3.00 17.76
N LEU A 18 6.50 -3.82 16.99
CA LEU A 18 6.80 -3.55 15.60
C LEU A 18 5.70 -4.14 14.72
N ILE A 19 4.90 -3.28 14.11
CA ILE A 19 3.82 -3.66 13.19
C ILE A 19 4.16 -3.17 11.79
N LEU A 20 4.16 -4.09 10.81
CA LEU A 20 4.39 -3.79 9.40
C LEU A 20 3.43 -4.60 8.53
N GLY A 21 2.65 -3.94 7.68
CA GLY A 21 1.63 -4.57 6.85
C GLY A 21 0.57 -5.31 7.68
N GLY A 22 0.24 -4.79 8.88
CA GLY A 22 -0.66 -5.43 9.83
C GLY A 22 -0.12 -6.70 10.49
N VAL A 23 1.19 -6.97 10.38
CA VAL A 23 1.86 -8.12 11.00
C VAL A 23 2.70 -7.64 12.17
N THR A 24 2.43 -8.19 13.37
CA THR A 24 3.29 -7.97 14.54
C THR A 24 4.56 -8.80 14.40
N ILE A 25 5.71 -8.15 14.40
CA ILE A 25 7.02 -8.76 14.18
C ILE A 25 7.78 -8.78 15.50
N PRO A 26 8.25 -9.95 15.96
CA PRO A 26 9.08 -10.05 17.16
C PRO A 26 10.40 -9.27 16.98
N TYR A 27 10.51 -8.15 17.70
CA TYR A 27 11.69 -7.30 17.71
C TYR A 27 11.75 -6.49 19.00
N GLU A 28 12.95 -6.07 19.41
CA GLU A 28 13.17 -5.33 20.67
C GLU A 28 12.67 -3.88 20.66
N LYS A 29 12.34 -3.37 19.47
CA LYS A 29 11.85 -2.00 19.25
C LYS A 29 10.65 -2.02 18.34
N GLY A 30 9.77 -1.03 18.49
CA GLY A 30 8.68 -0.76 17.54
C GLY A 30 8.74 0.66 17.02
N LEU A 31 7.83 0.98 16.12
CA LEU A 31 7.78 2.30 15.48
C LEU A 31 7.00 3.30 16.33
N LEU A 32 7.50 4.54 16.41
CA LEU A 32 6.86 5.64 17.11
C LEU A 32 5.88 6.36 16.18
N GLY A 33 4.62 6.44 16.56
CA GLY A 33 3.58 7.19 15.85
C GLY A 33 2.30 7.30 16.68
N HIS A 34 1.31 8.05 16.18
CA HIS A 34 0.02 8.27 16.83
C HIS A 34 -0.89 7.03 16.72
N SER A 35 -0.91 6.38 15.55
CA SER A 35 -1.58 5.09 15.28
C SER A 35 -0.70 3.91 15.75
N ASP A 36 -0.89 2.74 15.14
CA ASP A 36 0.02 1.60 15.27
C ASP A 36 1.38 1.81 14.59
N ALA A 37 1.58 2.97 13.93
CA ALA A 37 2.79 3.38 13.22
C ALA A 37 3.26 2.40 12.13
N ASP A 38 2.33 1.72 11.46
CA ASP A 38 2.63 0.83 10.34
C ASP A 38 3.09 1.63 9.10
N VAL A 39 4.38 1.88 9.02
CA VAL A 39 5.02 2.69 7.98
C VAL A 39 4.79 2.13 6.56
N LEU A 40 4.59 0.81 6.41
CA LEU A 40 4.27 0.20 5.13
C LEU A 40 2.86 0.57 4.66
N VAL A 41 1.89 0.42 5.53
CA VAL A 41 0.48 0.70 5.21
C VAL A 41 0.28 2.20 5.03
N HIS A 42 0.98 3.06 5.79
CA HIS A 42 0.95 4.52 5.59
C HIS A 42 1.44 4.91 4.19
N ALA A 43 2.60 4.38 3.75
CA ALA A 43 3.11 4.64 2.41
C ALA A 43 2.15 4.15 1.31
N VAL A 44 1.49 3.00 1.51
CA VAL A 44 0.47 2.49 0.59
C VAL A 44 -0.74 3.42 0.53
N MET A 45 -1.24 3.89 1.68
CA MET A 45 -2.38 4.83 1.71
C MET A 45 -2.06 6.14 1.01
N ASP A 46 -0.87 6.72 1.24
CA ASP A 46 -0.43 7.94 0.57
C ASP A 46 -0.28 7.75 -0.94
N ALA A 47 0.25 6.61 -1.40
CA ALA A 47 0.30 6.29 -2.82
C ALA A 47 -1.10 6.25 -3.45
N LEU A 48 -2.06 5.61 -2.79
CA LEU A 48 -3.44 5.49 -3.24
C LEU A 48 -4.16 6.85 -3.30
N LEU A 49 -4.08 7.63 -2.22
CA LEU A 49 -4.68 8.96 -2.13
C LEU A 49 -4.05 9.92 -3.15
N GLY A 50 -2.72 9.91 -3.27
CA GLY A 50 -1.98 10.72 -4.22
C GLY A 50 -2.35 10.41 -5.67
N ALA A 51 -2.49 9.13 -6.06
CA ALA A 51 -2.94 8.72 -7.38
C ALA A 51 -4.33 9.26 -7.73
N ALA A 52 -5.23 9.32 -6.73
CA ALA A 52 -6.57 9.85 -6.89
C ALA A 52 -6.65 11.38 -6.77
N ALA A 53 -5.53 12.08 -6.50
CA ALA A 53 -5.45 13.51 -6.20
C ALA A 53 -6.32 13.92 -4.98
N LEU A 54 -6.32 13.08 -3.93
CA LEU A 54 -7.09 13.27 -2.70
C LEU A 54 -6.24 13.75 -1.51
N GLY A 55 -5.00 14.18 -1.75
CA GLY A 55 -4.06 14.62 -0.71
C GLY A 55 -3.31 13.45 -0.07
N ASP A 56 -3.17 13.49 1.24
CA ASP A 56 -2.37 12.57 2.05
C ASP A 56 -3.16 12.01 3.25
N ILE A 57 -2.58 11.04 3.95
CA ILE A 57 -3.20 10.42 5.13
C ILE A 57 -3.46 11.41 6.26
N GLY A 58 -2.62 12.44 6.42
CA GLY A 58 -2.78 13.45 7.48
C GLY A 58 -4.04 14.30 7.31
N GLN A 59 -4.50 14.51 6.06
CA GLN A 59 -5.75 15.21 5.79
C GLN A 59 -6.99 14.35 6.10
N HIS A 60 -6.90 13.04 5.94
CA HIS A 60 -8.01 12.10 6.16
C HIS A 60 -8.08 11.57 7.59
N PHE A 61 -6.92 11.41 8.23
CA PHE A 61 -6.76 10.81 9.57
C PHE A 61 -5.76 11.66 10.39
N PRO A 62 -6.14 12.90 10.77
CA PRO A 62 -5.23 13.80 11.46
C PRO A 62 -4.79 13.21 12.80
N ASP A 63 -3.50 13.33 13.11
CA ASP A 63 -2.88 12.90 14.36
C ASP A 63 -3.35 13.70 15.58
N THR A 64 -4.04 14.80 15.36
CA THR A 64 -4.69 15.61 16.40
C THR A 64 -6.06 15.08 16.82
N ASP A 65 -6.63 14.13 16.09
CA ASP A 65 -7.94 13.53 16.42
C ASP A 65 -7.76 12.29 17.30
N PRO A 66 -8.24 12.32 18.56
CA PRO A 66 -8.16 11.19 19.48
C PRO A 66 -8.80 9.89 18.95
N ALA A 67 -9.70 9.98 17.98
CA ALA A 67 -10.33 8.81 17.36
C ALA A 67 -9.34 7.89 16.61
N TYR A 68 -8.16 8.40 16.28
CA TYR A 68 -7.11 7.63 15.58
C TYR A 68 -5.94 7.25 16.47
N GLU A 69 -5.97 7.60 17.76
CA GLU A 69 -4.94 7.17 18.70
C GLU A 69 -4.94 5.64 18.83
N GLY A 70 -3.79 5.01 18.55
CA GLY A 70 -3.64 3.56 18.53
C GLY A 70 -4.45 2.83 17.46
N ALA A 71 -5.03 3.55 16.49
CA ALA A 71 -5.81 2.93 15.43
C ALA A 71 -4.98 1.96 14.58
N SER A 72 -5.59 0.85 14.16
CA SER A 72 -4.98 -0.06 13.19
C SER A 72 -4.91 0.59 11.81
N SER A 73 -3.71 0.68 11.24
CA SER A 73 -3.51 1.21 9.89
C SER A 73 -4.19 0.36 8.81
N ILE A 74 -4.36 -0.94 9.04
CA ILE A 74 -5.16 -1.81 8.16
C ILE A 74 -6.64 -1.38 8.12
N GLU A 75 -7.21 -0.98 9.27
CA GLU A 75 -8.59 -0.45 9.28
C GLU A 75 -8.70 0.93 8.60
N LEU A 76 -7.65 1.76 8.70
CA LEU A 76 -7.58 3.02 7.95
C LEU A 76 -7.45 2.76 6.44
N LEU A 77 -6.66 1.76 6.04
CA LEU A 77 -6.52 1.35 4.63
C LEU A 77 -7.86 0.91 4.03
N LYS A 78 -8.69 0.18 4.78
CA LYS A 78 -10.06 -0.19 4.33
C LYS A 78 -10.90 1.04 4.02
N LYS A 79 -10.79 2.11 4.85
CA LYS A 79 -11.50 3.37 4.61
C LYS A 79 -11.01 4.07 3.34
N VAL A 80 -9.68 4.05 3.09
CA VAL A 80 -9.10 4.57 1.84
C VAL A 80 -9.60 3.78 0.63
N GLY A 81 -9.59 2.45 0.70
CA GLY A 81 -10.12 1.58 -0.37
C GLY A 81 -11.57 1.89 -0.71
N LYS A 82 -12.42 2.05 0.33
CA LYS A 82 -13.82 2.44 0.15
C LYS A 82 -13.97 3.82 -0.49
N LEU A 83 -13.18 4.81 -0.05
CA LEU A 83 -13.18 6.16 -0.63
C LEU A 83 -12.82 6.13 -2.12
N LEU A 84 -11.82 5.34 -2.52
CA LEU A 84 -11.44 5.19 -3.93
C LEU A 84 -12.57 4.55 -4.76
N GLN A 85 -13.20 3.50 -4.23
CA GLN A 85 -14.34 2.85 -4.88
C GLN A 85 -15.51 3.82 -5.07
N GLU A 86 -15.86 4.62 -4.05
CA GLU A 86 -16.90 5.65 -4.11
C GLU A 86 -16.60 6.75 -5.14
N ARG A 87 -15.30 6.98 -5.41
CA ARG A 87 -14.82 7.93 -6.43
C ARG A 87 -14.65 7.31 -7.82
N GLY A 88 -15.03 6.04 -7.99
CA GLY A 88 -14.97 5.36 -9.27
C GLY A 88 -13.57 4.93 -9.70
N TYR A 89 -12.67 4.67 -8.75
CA TYR A 89 -11.32 4.15 -9.04
C TYR A 89 -11.22 2.65 -8.82
N VAL A 90 -10.47 1.99 -9.67
CA VAL A 90 -10.03 0.59 -9.55
C VAL A 90 -8.54 0.58 -9.28
N ILE A 91 -8.11 -0.19 -8.28
CA ILE A 91 -6.69 -0.39 -7.98
C ILE A 91 -6.17 -1.51 -8.87
N GLU A 92 -5.23 -1.21 -9.77
CA GLU A 92 -4.64 -2.18 -10.69
C GLU A 92 -3.51 -2.98 -10.03
N ASN A 93 -2.60 -2.28 -9.35
CA ASN A 93 -1.56 -2.92 -8.57
C ASN A 93 -0.96 -1.97 -7.53
N ILE A 94 -0.30 -2.58 -6.55
CA ILE A 94 0.50 -1.91 -5.51
C ILE A 94 1.86 -2.58 -5.48
N ASP A 95 2.92 -1.78 -5.52
CA ASP A 95 4.31 -2.22 -5.33
C ASP A 95 4.93 -1.41 -4.20
N ALA A 96 5.32 -2.06 -3.11
CA ALA A 96 5.86 -1.41 -1.93
C ALA A 96 7.21 -2.00 -1.51
N THR A 97 8.07 -1.15 -0.96
CA THR A 97 9.40 -1.53 -0.47
C THR A 97 9.62 -1.00 0.93
N ILE A 98 9.92 -1.88 1.86
CA ILE A 98 10.33 -1.55 3.21
C ILE A 98 11.85 -1.40 3.24
N ILE A 99 12.35 -0.31 3.80
CA ILE A 99 13.77 -0.06 3.99
C ILE A 99 14.08 -0.18 5.48
N ALA A 100 14.74 -1.27 5.86
CA ALA A 100 15.02 -1.60 7.27
C ALA A 100 16.30 -2.43 7.40
N GLN A 101 17.21 -2.01 8.25
CA GLN A 101 18.41 -2.80 8.54
C GLN A 101 18.10 -4.06 9.33
N ARG A 102 17.18 -3.98 10.27
CA ARG A 102 16.68 -5.07 11.11
C ARG A 102 15.21 -4.80 11.49
N PRO A 103 14.44 -5.86 11.85
CA PRO A 103 14.74 -7.29 11.73
C PRO A 103 14.73 -7.79 10.26
N LYS A 104 15.04 -9.08 10.03
CA LYS A 104 14.87 -9.70 8.70
C LYS A 104 13.39 -9.92 8.42
N LEU A 105 12.89 -9.35 7.33
CA LEU A 105 11.46 -9.30 7.01
C LEU A 105 10.99 -10.36 6.00
N ALA A 106 11.91 -11.16 5.45
CA ALA A 106 11.60 -12.07 4.35
C ALA A 106 10.45 -13.04 4.64
N ALA A 107 10.37 -13.57 5.86
CA ALA A 107 9.32 -14.52 6.26
C ALA A 107 7.93 -13.90 6.44
N TYR A 108 7.86 -12.58 6.67
CA TYR A 108 6.62 -11.87 6.98
C TYR A 108 5.97 -11.20 5.76
N ARG A 109 6.76 -10.94 4.69
CA ARG A 109 6.29 -10.26 3.48
C ARG A 109 5.05 -10.87 2.83
N PRO A 110 4.92 -12.21 2.71
CA PRO A 110 3.71 -12.79 2.13
C PRO A 110 2.45 -12.40 2.92
N GLN A 111 2.48 -12.49 4.26
CA GLN A 111 1.35 -12.13 5.10
C GLN A 111 1.02 -10.64 5.04
N MET A 112 2.04 -9.76 4.94
CA MET A 112 1.83 -8.32 4.73
C MET A 112 1.09 -8.04 3.42
N ALA A 113 1.48 -8.74 2.34
CA ALA A 113 0.82 -8.60 1.04
C ALA A 113 -0.63 -9.11 1.09
N GLU A 114 -0.88 -10.23 1.75
CA GLU A 114 -2.23 -10.77 1.98
C GLU A 114 -3.09 -9.79 2.78
N ASN A 115 -2.61 -9.26 3.90
CA ASN A 115 -3.35 -8.32 4.72
C ASN A 115 -3.74 -7.05 3.96
N ILE A 116 -2.82 -6.50 3.15
CA ILE A 116 -3.09 -5.32 2.31
C ILE A 116 -4.10 -5.65 1.22
N ALA A 117 -3.95 -6.80 0.56
CA ALA A 117 -4.86 -7.26 -0.48
C ALA A 117 -6.27 -7.45 0.08
N ASP A 118 -6.41 -8.14 1.21
CA ASP A 118 -7.68 -8.39 1.87
C ASP A 118 -8.36 -7.08 2.32
N ALA A 119 -7.59 -6.15 2.88
CA ALA A 119 -8.11 -4.85 3.30
C ALA A 119 -8.72 -4.04 2.14
N LEU A 120 -8.17 -4.21 0.94
CA LEU A 120 -8.59 -3.51 -0.27
C LEU A 120 -9.54 -4.33 -1.18
N GLY A 121 -9.82 -5.59 -0.83
CA GLY A 121 -10.62 -6.50 -1.65
C GLY A 121 -9.95 -6.87 -2.98
N LEU A 122 -8.60 -6.98 -2.99
CA LEU A 122 -7.80 -7.28 -4.18
C LEU A 122 -7.32 -8.73 -4.19
N PRO A 123 -7.14 -9.34 -5.36
CA PRO A 123 -6.33 -10.55 -5.47
C PRO A 123 -4.89 -10.28 -4.98
N VAL A 124 -4.32 -11.17 -4.18
CA VAL A 124 -2.96 -10.99 -3.62
C VAL A 124 -1.89 -10.77 -4.69
N GLY A 125 -2.06 -11.32 -5.89
CA GLY A 125 -1.16 -11.12 -7.03
C GLY A 125 -1.07 -9.67 -7.54
N ARG A 126 -1.91 -8.77 -7.04
CA ARG A 126 -1.85 -7.32 -7.34
C ARG A 126 -1.06 -6.53 -6.30
N VAL A 127 -0.60 -7.17 -5.24
CA VAL A 127 0.15 -6.52 -4.15
C VAL A 127 1.53 -7.15 -4.03
N SER A 128 2.57 -6.35 -4.22
CA SER A 128 3.97 -6.73 -4.07
C SER A 128 4.57 -6.03 -2.86
N VAL A 129 5.13 -6.80 -1.91
CA VAL A 129 5.88 -6.26 -0.77
C VAL A 129 7.31 -6.76 -0.82
N LYS A 130 8.25 -5.84 -0.93
CA LYS A 130 9.71 -6.07 -0.94
C LYS A 130 10.33 -5.48 0.31
N ALA A 131 11.52 -5.92 0.64
CA ALA A 131 12.32 -5.33 1.71
C ALA A 131 13.78 -5.27 1.29
N THR A 132 14.46 -4.19 1.69
CA THR A 132 15.88 -3.98 1.45
C THR A 132 16.54 -3.37 2.67
N THR A 133 17.88 -3.46 2.74
CA THR A 133 18.71 -2.70 3.67
C THR A 133 19.33 -1.51 2.93
N GLU A 134 19.88 -0.55 3.66
CA GLU A 134 20.76 0.49 3.11
C GLU A 134 22.25 0.23 3.42
N GLU A 135 22.59 -1.05 3.66
CA GLU A 135 23.98 -1.50 3.88
C GLU A 135 24.73 -0.72 4.98
N GLY A 136 24.00 -0.34 6.03
CA GLY A 136 24.53 0.44 7.14
C GLY A 136 24.55 1.96 6.92
N LEU A 137 24.06 2.46 5.80
CA LEU A 137 24.01 3.89 5.48
C LEU A 137 22.73 4.55 5.99
N GLY A 138 22.82 5.83 6.34
CA GLY A 138 21.66 6.64 6.75
C GLY A 138 20.99 6.16 8.05
N PHE A 139 19.84 6.75 8.37
CA PHE A 139 19.10 6.46 9.60
C PHE A 139 18.46 5.05 9.61
N THR A 140 18.10 4.51 8.46
CA THR A 140 17.60 3.14 8.36
C THR A 140 18.73 2.15 8.52
N GLY A 141 19.91 2.42 7.93
CA GLY A 141 21.10 1.59 8.04
C GLY A 141 21.71 1.60 9.46
N SER A 142 21.60 2.71 10.20
CA SER A 142 22.00 2.77 11.61
C SER A 142 20.98 2.13 12.56
N GLY A 143 19.76 1.82 12.07
CA GLY A 143 18.67 1.25 12.89
C GLY A 143 17.98 2.27 13.80
N GLU A 144 17.98 3.54 13.39
CA GLU A 144 17.25 4.61 14.08
C GLU A 144 15.77 4.67 13.68
N GLY A 145 15.44 4.17 12.48
CA GLY A 145 14.09 4.15 11.96
C GLY A 145 13.90 3.12 10.86
N ILE A 146 12.66 2.98 10.42
CA ILE A 146 12.27 2.23 9.23
C ILE A 146 11.53 3.20 8.32
N SER A 147 11.80 3.14 7.01
CA SER A 147 11.02 3.84 6.00
C SER A 147 10.37 2.86 5.02
N SER A 148 9.35 3.34 4.34
CA SER A 148 8.69 2.58 3.28
C SER A 148 8.35 3.49 2.11
N GLN A 149 8.40 2.91 0.91
CA GLN A 149 7.94 3.53 -0.32
C GLN A 149 6.89 2.64 -0.97
N ALA A 150 5.87 3.25 -1.55
CA ALA A 150 4.88 2.54 -2.33
C ALA A 150 4.58 3.27 -3.63
N ILE A 151 4.28 2.50 -4.67
CA ILE A 151 3.76 2.99 -5.94
C ILE A 151 2.48 2.22 -6.22
N THR A 152 1.45 2.92 -6.69
CA THR A 152 0.19 2.33 -7.11
C THR A 152 -0.22 2.81 -8.50
N LEU A 153 -0.95 1.95 -9.20
CA LEU A 153 -1.62 2.28 -10.43
C LEU A 153 -3.14 2.19 -10.21
N LEU A 154 -3.85 3.27 -10.53
CA LEU A 154 -5.30 3.34 -10.55
C LEU A 154 -5.83 3.48 -11.97
N THR A 155 -7.01 2.92 -12.21
CA THR A 155 -7.82 3.15 -13.43
C THR A 155 -9.19 3.67 -13.01
N GLU A 156 -9.77 4.57 -13.77
CA GLU A 156 -11.16 5.01 -13.60
C GLU A 156 -12.10 3.92 -14.13
N VAL A 157 -13.20 3.66 -13.44
CA VAL A 157 -14.17 2.61 -13.79
C VAL A 157 -14.69 2.77 -15.23
N GLU A 158 -14.91 4.01 -15.67
CA GLU A 158 -15.34 4.32 -17.04
C GLU A 158 -14.35 3.80 -18.09
N ASN A 159 -13.06 3.98 -17.85
CA ASN A 159 -12.00 3.48 -18.74
C ASN A 159 -11.88 1.96 -18.70
N TYR A 160 -12.17 1.35 -17.54
CA TYR A 160 -12.15 -0.11 -17.38
C TYR A 160 -13.25 -0.80 -18.18
N CYS A 161 -14.47 -0.23 -18.17
CA CYS A 161 -15.59 -0.73 -18.96
C CYS A 161 -15.34 -0.59 -20.46
N TYR A 162 -14.76 0.53 -20.90
CA TYR A 162 -14.45 0.78 -22.31
C TYR A 162 -13.45 -0.23 -22.88
N ASP A 163 -12.39 -0.54 -22.14
CA ASP A 163 -11.39 -1.52 -22.56
C ASP A 163 -11.98 -2.94 -22.64
N SER A 164 -12.89 -3.31 -21.76
CA SER A 164 -13.58 -4.61 -21.78
C SER A 164 -14.52 -4.75 -22.98
N GLU A 165 -15.21 -3.69 -23.38
CA GLU A 165 -16.07 -3.67 -24.57
C GLU A 165 -15.24 -3.74 -25.87
N MET A 166 -14.12 -3.05 -25.95
CA MET A 166 -13.20 -3.13 -27.08
C MET A 166 -12.60 -4.53 -27.25
N MET A 167 -12.23 -5.20 -26.16
CA MET A 167 -11.73 -6.58 -26.21
C MET A 167 -12.82 -7.56 -26.69
N THR A 168 -14.07 -7.35 -26.29
CA THR A 168 -15.19 -8.20 -26.72
C THR A 168 -15.50 -8.00 -28.21
N GLN A 169 -15.43 -6.78 -28.74
CA GLN A 169 -15.60 -6.48 -30.15
C GLN A 169 -14.46 -7.01 -31.01
N ALA A 170 -13.19 -6.90 -30.53
CA ALA A 170 -12.04 -7.47 -31.24
C ALA A 170 -12.11 -9.00 -31.35
N ALA A 171 -12.62 -9.67 -30.32
CA ALA A 171 -12.83 -11.11 -30.34
C ALA A 171 -13.95 -11.53 -31.32
N ALA A 172 -14.97 -10.69 -31.50
CA ALA A 172 -16.07 -10.94 -32.44
C ALA A 172 -15.68 -10.72 -33.91
N CYS A 173 -14.69 -9.87 -34.20
CA CYS A 173 -14.18 -9.65 -35.56
C CYS A 173 -13.17 -10.71 -36.06
N GLY A 174 -12.69 -11.60 -35.21
CA GLY A 174 -11.76 -12.68 -35.56
C GLY A 174 -12.37 -13.82 -36.41
N GLY A 175 -13.63 -13.70 -36.85
CA GLY A 175 -14.39 -14.75 -37.58
C GLY A 175 -14.51 -14.58 -39.10
N CYS A 176 -13.85 -13.62 -39.75
CA CYS A 176 -13.79 -13.54 -41.23
C CYS A 176 -12.65 -14.37 -41.79
N GLY A 177 -12.78 -15.68 -41.69
CA GLY A 177 -12.01 -16.64 -42.46
C GLY A 177 -12.71 -16.94 -43.78
N GLY A 178 -12.01 -16.73 -44.90
CA GLY A 178 -12.34 -17.38 -46.17
C GLY A 178 -12.78 -16.44 -47.29
N CYS A 179 -11.84 -15.95 -48.07
CA CYS A 179 -12.00 -15.80 -49.50
C CYS A 179 -11.10 -16.82 -50.15
N GLY A 180 -11.73 -17.84 -50.78
CA GLY A 180 -11.10 -18.73 -51.72
C GLY A 180 -10.86 -18.05 -53.05
#